data_61c2d34924849292287356a4e581a791
#
_entry.id   61c2d34924849292287356a4e581a791
#
_cell.length_a   1.000
_cell.length_b   1.000
_cell.length_c   1.000
_cell.angle_alpha   90.00
_cell.angle_beta   90.00
_cell.angle_gamma   90.00
#
_symmetry.space_group_name_H-M   'P 1'
#
loop_
_entity.id
_entity.type
_entity.pdbx_description
1 polymer ?
#
loop_
_entity_poly.entity_id
_entity_poly.type
_entity_poly.pdbx_seq_one_letter_code
_entity_poly.pdbx_strand_id
1 'polypeptide(L)'
;QFAFYLGYGIMAIPAAIFIRIYSYKAGILLGLGLYAVGASLFIPASIYQEFYFFLGALCVLTCGLALLEVTANPYVLSMGHPDTATRRLNLAQAFNPMGSLTGMFIASSVILNKLQVEAFRNEERLAHPEYNDMLPSVVDGHLTQALSDFATNEPIAHQAMQAADLVTVRGPYVAIAIIASVLFFVYLFSKLPKTMSHDHPLTIGELKDTFGRLIRNQRYVEGVIAQAFYVGAQIMVWTFVIHYGMMAIGLTAAEAQGYNIIAMMIFLSSRFICTFLLGFFRPGQLLMLLAIGAIVLTLGAIFLQGFAGLYSLIGISACMSLMYPTIYGIALKDMGDD
;
A
#
# COMPACT_ATOMS: atom_id res chain seq x y z
N GLN A 1 -8.31 8.94 -0.68
CA GLN A 1 -7.61 8.01 -1.58
C GLN A 1 -7.01 8.74 -2.80
N PHE A 2 -7.78 9.58 -3.51
CA PHE A 2 -7.28 10.29 -4.70
C PHE A 2 -5.99 11.08 -4.44
N ALA A 3 -5.92 11.87 -3.36
CA ALA A 3 -4.73 12.65 -3.01
C ALA A 3 -3.50 11.78 -2.71
N PHE A 4 -3.71 10.62 -2.12
CA PHE A 4 -2.64 9.64 -1.88
C PHE A 4 -2.02 9.15 -3.19
N TYR A 5 -2.85 8.65 -4.11
CA TYR A 5 -2.37 8.15 -5.40
C TYR A 5 -1.87 9.25 -6.33
N LEU A 6 -2.41 10.47 -6.22
CA LEU A 6 -1.95 11.64 -6.99
C LEU A 6 -0.52 12.02 -6.59
N GLY A 7 -0.23 12.14 -5.29
CA GLY A 7 1.12 12.42 -4.79
C GLY A 7 2.11 11.36 -5.22
N TYR A 8 1.68 10.09 -5.18
CA TYR A 8 2.48 8.95 -5.61
C TYR A 8 2.83 9.02 -7.10
N GLY A 9 1.83 9.26 -7.96
CA GLY A 9 2.02 9.31 -9.41
C GLY A 9 2.84 10.52 -9.87
N ILE A 10 2.61 11.69 -9.29
CA ILE A 10 3.36 12.92 -9.64
C ILE A 10 4.84 12.77 -9.26
N MET A 11 5.13 12.14 -8.10
CA MET A 11 6.50 12.06 -7.61
C MET A 11 7.33 10.97 -8.30
N ALA A 12 6.73 9.98 -8.95
CA ALA A 12 7.45 8.84 -9.54
C ALA A 12 8.52 9.26 -10.57
N ILE A 13 8.19 10.14 -11.51
CA ILE A 13 9.13 10.62 -12.54
C ILE A 13 10.21 11.54 -11.94
N PRO A 14 9.88 12.58 -11.16
CA PRO A 14 10.89 13.40 -10.47
C PRO A 14 11.83 12.57 -9.58
N ALA A 15 11.31 11.56 -8.89
CA ALA A 15 12.11 10.66 -8.07
C ALA A 15 13.14 9.88 -8.89
N ALA A 16 12.75 9.29 -10.02
CA ALA A 16 13.65 8.57 -10.91
C ALA A 16 14.77 9.48 -11.45
N ILE A 17 14.44 10.70 -11.86
CA ILE A 17 15.41 11.71 -12.31
C ILE A 17 16.36 12.09 -11.16
N PHE A 18 15.82 12.33 -9.97
CA PHE A 18 16.61 12.70 -8.79
C PHE A 18 17.67 11.64 -8.45
N ILE A 19 17.28 10.36 -8.43
CA ILE A 19 18.18 9.25 -8.11
C ILE A 19 19.30 9.17 -9.13
N ARG A 20 18.98 9.36 -10.40
CA ARG A 20 19.96 9.29 -11.48
C ARG A 20 20.96 10.45 -11.45
N ILE A 21 20.54 11.65 -10.99
CA ILE A 21 21.43 12.81 -10.87
C ILE A 21 22.33 12.71 -9.63
N TYR A 22 21.79 12.25 -8.51
CA TYR A 22 22.53 12.30 -7.23
C TYR A 22 23.04 10.93 -6.80
N SER A 23 22.20 10.07 -6.30
CA SER A 23 22.51 8.67 -5.91
C SER A 23 21.29 8.01 -5.25
N TYR A 24 21.34 6.69 -5.12
CA TYR A 24 20.36 5.94 -4.31
C TYR A 24 20.34 6.39 -2.85
N LYS A 25 21.53 6.68 -2.26
CA LYS A 25 21.59 7.18 -0.87
C LYS A 25 20.86 8.51 -0.71
N ALA A 26 21.06 9.44 -1.63
CA ALA A 26 20.38 10.75 -1.61
C ALA A 26 18.86 10.57 -1.77
N GLY A 27 18.41 9.65 -2.64
CA GLY A 27 17.01 9.32 -2.81
C GLY A 27 16.38 8.75 -1.54
N ILE A 28 17.04 7.81 -0.86
CA ILE A 28 16.57 7.26 0.42
C ILE A 28 16.47 8.36 1.48
N LEU A 29 17.50 9.20 1.61
CA LEU A 29 17.49 10.28 2.60
C LEU A 29 16.41 11.32 2.32
N LEU A 30 16.25 11.76 1.08
CA LEU A 30 15.18 12.69 0.74
C LEU A 30 13.80 12.07 0.95
N GLY A 31 13.62 10.80 0.59
CA GLY A 31 12.37 10.07 0.79
C GLY A 31 12.01 9.92 2.27
N LEU A 32 12.96 9.51 3.12
CA LEU A 32 12.76 9.42 4.57
C LEU A 32 12.50 10.80 5.19
N GLY A 33 13.20 11.83 4.72
CA GLY A 33 12.99 13.21 5.16
C GLY A 33 11.58 13.71 4.86
N LEU A 34 11.11 13.56 3.60
CA LEU A 34 9.75 13.93 3.21
C LEU A 34 8.70 13.10 3.97
N TYR A 35 8.96 11.80 4.17
CA TYR A 35 8.05 10.93 4.91
C TYR A 35 7.94 11.36 6.38
N ALA A 36 9.07 11.66 7.04
CA ALA A 36 9.10 12.16 8.41
C ALA A 36 8.41 13.53 8.56
N VAL A 37 8.69 14.45 7.63
CA VAL A 37 8.05 15.78 7.62
C VAL A 37 6.55 15.63 7.38
N GLY A 38 6.12 14.86 6.37
CA GLY A 38 4.71 14.61 6.07
C GLY A 38 3.97 14.01 7.27
N ALA A 39 4.56 13.01 7.95
CA ALA A 39 3.99 12.44 9.17
C ALA A 39 3.93 13.48 10.33
N SER A 40 4.93 14.35 10.47
CA SER A 40 4.95 15.40 11.49
C SER A 40 3.90 16.49 11.23
N LEU A 41 3.54 16.76 9.98
CA LEU A 41 2.50 17.72 9.62
C LEU A 41 1.09 17.31 10.08
N PHE A 42 0.88 16.03 10.44
CA PHE A 42 -0.36 15.61 11.11
C PHE A 42 -0.55 16.23 12.50
N ILE A 43 0.53 16.66 13.14
CA ILE A 43 0.44 17.36 14.45
C ILE A 43 -0.28 18.72 14.30
N PRO A 44 0.20 19.67 13.48
CA PRO A 44 -0.51 20.92 13.29
C PRO A 44 -1.88 20.69 12.60
N ALA A 45 -2.00 19.73 11.69
CA ALA A 45 -3.29 19.40 11.07
C ALA A 45 -4.35 19.02 12.11
N SER A 46 -3.98 18.26 13.15
CA SER A 46 -4.90 17.89 14.23
C SER A 46 -5.25 19.06 15.16
N ILE A 47 -4.41 20.09 15.25
CA ILE A 47 -4.65 21.28 16.05
C ILE A 47 -5.59 22.25 15.33
N TYR A 48 -5.33 22.51 14.03
CA TYR A 48 -6.15 23.42 13.25
C TYR A 48 -7.48 22.81 12.81
N GLN A 49 -7.62 21.46 12.83
CA GLN A 49 -8.83 20.69 12.48
C GLN A 49 -9.35 20.96 11.07
N GLU A 50 -8.49 21.44 10.18
CA GLU A 50 -8.83 21.79 8.79
C GLU A 50 -8.49 20.65 7.84
N PHE A 51 -9.47 20.21 7.06
CA PHE A 51 -9.33 19.09 6.13
C PHE A 51 -8.17 19.27 5.15
N TYR A 52 -7.93 20.48 4.65
CA TYR A 52 -6.88 20.76 3.69
C TYR A 52 -5.47 20.56 4.26
N PHE A 53 -5.27 20.78 5.57
CA PHE A 53 -3.99 20.49 6.23
C PHE A 53 -3.69 18.99 6.27
N PHE A 54 -4.71 18.17 6.55
CA PHE A 54 -4.56 16.71 6.48
C PHE A 54 -4.24 16.24 5.07
N LEU A 55 -4.89 16.83 4.08
CA LEU A 55 -4.66 16.51 2.68
C LEU A 55 -3.25 16.86 2.25
N GLY A 56 -2.75 18.03 2.64
CA GLY A 56 -1.38 18.48 2.40
C GLY A 56 -0.34 17.60 3.09
N ALA A 57 -0.55 17.27 4.37
CA ALA A 57 0.30 16.35 5.13
C ALA A 57 0.39 14.98 4.46
N LEU A 58 -0.76 14.43 4.03
CA LEU A 58 -0.84 13.17 3.30
C LEU A 58 -0.10 13.23 1.96
N CYS A 59 -0.23 14.33 1.22
CA CYS A 59 0.46 14.51 -0.05
C CYS A 59 1.99 14.51 0.12
N VAL A 60 2.52 15.24 1.10
CA VAL A 60 3.96 15.26 1.40
C VAL A 60 4.44 13.88 1.84
N LEU A 61 3.69 13.20 2.71
CA LEU A 61 4.00 11.85 3.16
C LEU A 61 4.07 10.87 1.98
N THR A 62 3.11 10.91 1.07
CA THR A 62 3.07 10.01 -0.10
C THR A 62 4.14 10.33 -1.13
N CYS A 63 4.55 11.59 -1.29
CA CYS A 63 5.72 11.95 -2.10
C CYS A 63 7.00 11.29 -1.53
N GLY A 64 7.16 11.30 -0.20
CA GLY A 64 8.28 10.60 0.45
C GLY A 64 8.24 9.10 0.22
N LEU A 65 7.05 8.48 0.35
CA LEU A 65 6.86 7.05 0.11
C LEU A 65 7.17 6.66 -1.34
N ALA A 66 6.68 7.43 -2.31
CA ALA A 66 6.95 7.21 -3.73
C ALA A 66 8.46 7.26 -4.03
N LEU A 67 9.15 8.26 -3.48
CA LEU A 67 10.58 8.39 -3.65
C LEU A 67 11.35 7.22 -3.03
N LEU A 68 10.93 6.74 -1.86
CA LEU A 68 11.52 5.56 -1.24
C LEU A 68 11.32 4.31 -2.09
N GLU A 69 10.15 4.08 -2.63
CA GLU A 69 9.86 2.90 -3.44
C GLU A 69 10.59 2.93 -4.78
N VAL A 70 10.60 4.07 -5.47
CA VAL A 70 11.34 4.27 -6.73
C VAL A 70 12.85 4.10 -6.51
N THR A 71 13.35 4.43 -5.30
CA THR A 71 14.77 4.30 -4.98
C THR A 71 15.15 2.89 -4.52
N ALA A 72 14.38 2.29 -3.61
CA ALA A 72 14.75 1.04 -2.96
C ALA A 72 14.70 -0.16 -3.90
N ASN A 73 13.70 -0.23 -4.79
CA ASN A 73 13.53 -1.37 -5.68
C ASN A 73 14.69 -1.54 -6.67
N PRO A 74 15.09 -0.52 -7.45
CA PRO A 74 16.27 -0.62 -8.33
C PRO A 74 17.56 -0.82 -7.54
N TYR A 75 17.68 -0.19 -6.37
CA TYR A 75 18.85 -0.36 -5.52
C TYR A 75 19.04 -1.81 -5.07
N VAL A 76 17.96 -2.48 -4.64
CA VAL A 76 17.99 -3.92 -4.30
C VAL A 76 18.31 -4.79 -5.51
N LEU A 77 17.80 -4.46 -6.70
CA LEU A 77 18.12 -5.18 -7.92
C LEU A 77 19.60 -5.03 -8.32
N SER A 78 20.19 -3.84 -8.13
CA SER A 78 21.59 -3.56 -8.48
C SER A 78 22.59 -4.16 -7.50
N MET A 79 22.17 -4.59 -6.31
CA MET A 79 23.04 -5.23 -5.33
C MET A 79 23.27 -6.72 -5.65
N GLY A 80 24.53 -7.15 -5.75
CA GLY A 80 24.91 -8.56 -5.91
C GLY A 80 24.67 -9.13 -7.31
N HIS A 81 24.64 -10.46 -7.43
CA HIS A 81 24.64 -11.17 -8.73
C HIS A 81 23.30 -11.01 -9.47
N PRO A 82 23.31 -10.75 -10.79
CA PRO A 82 22.08 -10.55 -11.59
C PRO A 82 21.10 -11.72 -11.54
N ASP A 83 21.56 -12.96 -11.52
CA ASP A 83 20.69 -14.14 -11.50
C ASP A 83 19.83 -14.25 -10.24
N THR A 84 20.26 -13.64 -9.13
CA THR A 84 19.51 -13.64 -7.87
C THR A 84 18.73 -12.34 -7.63
N ALA A 85 18.77 -11.39 -8.55
CA ALA A 85 18.18 -10.07 -8.41
C ALA A 85 16.67 -10.13 -8.10
N THR A 86 15.90 -10.87 -8.90
CA THR A 86 14.46 -11.04 -8.71
C THR A 86 14.13 -11.68 -7.36
N ARG A 87 14.93 -12.67 -6.92
CA ARG A 87 14.73 -13.33 -5.61
C ARG A 87 15.00 -12.36 -4.45
N ARG A 88 16.06 -11.55 -4.55
CA ARG A 88 16.35 -10.50 -3.54
C ARG A 88 15.25 -9.48 -3.45
N LEU A 89 14.74 -9.02 -4.59
CA LEU A 89 13.64 -8.06 -4.60
C LEU A 89 12.38 -8.66 -3.99
N ASN A 90 12.03 -9.91 -4.30
CA ASN A 90 10.89 -10.60 -3.69
C ASN A 90 11.04 -10.70 -2.17
N LEU A 91 12.23 -11.03 -1.67
CA LEU A 91 12.49 -11.09 -0.24
C LEU A 91 12.37 -9.71 0.42
N ALA A 92 12.94 -8.67 -0.17
CA ALA A 92 12.84 -7.31 0.34
C ALA A 92 11.38 -6.83 0.36
N GLN A 93 10.63 -7.09 -0.69
CA GLN A 93 9.22 -6.74 -0.81
C GLN A 93 8.29 -7.58 0.12
N ALA A 94 8.78 -8.67 0.73
CA ALA A 94 7.99 -9.42 1.72
C ALA A 94 7.75 -8.63 3.01
N PHE A 95 8.59 -7.65 3.31
CA PHE A 95 8.39 -6.77 4.48
C PHE A 95 7.24 -5.76 4.29
N ASN A 96 6.85 -5.45 3.05
CA ASN A 96 5.74 -4.54 2.77
C ASN A 96 4.39 -5.07 3.34
N PRO A 97 3.90 -6.28 3.02
CA PRO A 97 2.67 -6.80 3.62
C PRO A 97 2.78 -7.04 5.14
N MET A 98 3.99 -7.29 5.68
CA MET A 98 4.18 -7.32 7.13
C MET A 98 3.86 -5.96 7.76
N GLY A 99 4.34 -4.87 7.16
CA GLY A 99 4.01 -3.51 7.58
C GLY A 99 2.51 -3.23 7.50
N SER A 100 1.85 -3.65 6.41
CA SER A 100 0.40 -3.49 6.24
C SER A 100 -0.40 -4.24 7.30
N LEU A 101 -0.06 -5.49 7.58
CA LEU A 101 -0.71 -6.29 8.64
C LEU A 101 -0.49 -5.68 10.02
N THR A 102 0.72 -5.22 10.31
CA THR A 102 1.02 -4.52 11.58
C THR A 102 0.20 -3.23 11.69
N GLY A 103 0.11 -2.46 10.62
CA GLY A 103 -0.71 -1.26 10.56
C GLY A 103 -2.20 -1.54 10.78
N MET A 104 -2.75 -2.58 10.16
CA MET A 104 -4.14 -3.03 10.37
C MET A 104 -4.38 -3.45 11.82
N PHE A 105 -3.46 -4.20 12.41
CA PHE A 105 -3.56 -4.61 13.81
C PHE A 105 -3.53 -3.41 14.76
N ILE A 106 -2.63 -2.46 14.55
CA ILE A 106 -2.58 -1.22 15.33
C ILE A 106 -3.86 -0.40 15.14
N ALA A 107 -4.34 -0.27 13.89
CA ALA A 107 -5.58 0.45 13.61
C ALA A 107 -6.78 -0.16 14.34
N SER A 108 -6.94 -1.48 14.27
CA SER A 108 -8.09 -2.17 14.90
C SER A 108 -8.00 -2.22 16.43
N SER A 109 -6.82 -2.51 16.98
CA SER A 109 -6.68 -2.75 18.43
C SER A 109 -6.39 -1.47 19.22
N VAL A 110 -5.76 -0.46 18.62
CA VAL A 110 -5.31 0.74 19.35
C VAL A 110 -6.11 1.97 18.94
N ILE A 111 -6.42 2.15 17.65
CA ILE A 111 -7.08 3.37 17.17
C ILE A 111 -8.60 3.22 17.32
N LEU A 112 -9.21 2.25 16.63
CA LEU A 112 -10.66 2.12 16.55
C LEU A 112 -11.31 1.99 17.94
N ASN A 113 -10.71 1.21 18.84
CA ASN A 113 -11.23 1.03 20.19
C ASN A 113 -11.18 2.31 21.07
N LYS A 114 -10.46 3.35 20.65
CA LYS A 114 -10.33 4.62 21.37
C LYS A 114 -11.08 5.76 20.72
N LEU A 115 -11.65 5.54 19.53
CA LEU A 115 -12.42 6.56 18.84
C LEU A 115 -13.77 6.75 19.51
N GLN A 116 -14.09 7.98 19.86
CA GLN A 116 -15.38 8.34 20.46
C GLN A 116 -16.52 8.19 19.46
N VAL A 117 -16.24 8.40 18.17
CA VAL A 117 -17.24 8.13 17.11
C VAL A 117 -17.63 6.66 17.06
N GLU A 118 -16.72 5.72 17.32
CA GLU A 118 -17.06 4.29 17.38
C GLU A 118 -17.81 3.93 18.67
N ALA A 119 -17.48 4.59 19.79
CA ALA A 119 -18.24 4.45 21.02
C ALA A 119 -19.70 4.92 20.82
N PHE A 120 -19.90 6.08 20.20
CA PHE A 120 -21.22 6.61 19.83
C PHE A 120 -21.99 5.64 18.93
N ARG A 121 -21.35 5.10 17.87
CA ARG A 121 -21.97 4.13 16.97
C ARG A 121 -22.39 2.84 17.69
N ASN A 122 -21.59 2.40 18.66
CA ASN A 122 -21.90 1.21 19.46
C ASN A 122 -23.07 1.48 20.42
N GLU A 123 -23.14 2.66 21.04
CA GLU A 123 -24.28 3.07 21.89
C GLU A 123 -25.57 3.13 21.08
N GLU A 124 -25.55 3.71 19.88
CA GLU A 124 -26.69 3.75 18.96
C GLU A 124 -27.14 2.34 18.56
N ARG A 125 -26.22 1.41 18.29
CA ARG A 125 -26.57 0.02 18.01
C ARG A 125 -27.22 -0.68 19.20
N LEU A 126 -26.78 -0.40 20.42
CA LEU A 126 -27.37 -0.95 21.62
C LEU A 126 -28.74 -0.37 21.94
N ALA A 127 -28.95 0.91 21.59
CA ALA A 127 -30.24 1.60 21.75
C ALA A 127 -31.31 1.10 20.74
N HIS A 128 -30.88 0.55 19.59
CA HIS A 128 -31.72 0.09 18.50
C HIS A 128 -31.51 -1.41 18.22
N PRO A 129 -32.10 -2.32 19.04
CA PRO A 129 -31.95 -3.79 18.85
C PRO A 129 -32.42 -4.27 17.46
N GLU A 130 -33.32 -3.54 16.81
CA GLU A 130 -33.81 -3.83 15.45
C GLU A 130 -32.70 -3.82 14.39
N TYR A 131 -31.57 -3.17 14.66
CA TYR A 131 -30.42 -3.16 13.75
C TYR A 131 -29.77 -4.53 13.59
N ASN A 132 -29.99 -5.47 14.54
CA ASN A 132 -29.45 -6.82 14.44
C ASN A 132 -30.08 -7.64 13.31
N ASP A 133 -31.31 -7.30 12.91
CA ASP A 133 -32.07 -7.99 11.87
C ASP A 133 -31.94 -7.30 10.49
N MET A 134 -31.22 -6.17 10.42
CA MET A 134 -31.04 -5.40 9.20
C MET A 134 -29.74 -5.74 8.49
N LEU A 135 -29.70 -5.47 7.17
CA LEU A 135 -28.44 -5.58 6.41
C LEU A 135 -27.39 -4.58 6.95
N PRO A 136 -26.14 -4.99 7.09
CA PRO A 136 -25.07 -4.12 7.62
C PRO A 136 -24.95 -2.77 6.93
N SER A 137 -25.19 -2.73 5.62
CA SER A 137 -25.17 -1.48 4.82
C SER A 137 -26.30 -0.52 5.18
N VAL A 138 -27.46 -1.04 5.56
CA VAL A 138 -28.62 -0.25 6.00
C VAL A 138 -28.33 0.31 7.39
N VAL A 139 -27.81 -0.53 8.29
CA VAL A 139 -27.40 -0.12 9.65
C VAL A 139 -26.35 0.99 9.59
N ASP A 140 -25.36 0.87 8.73
CA ASP A 140 -24.31 1.90 8.56
C ASP A 140 -24.90 3.23 8.05
N GLY A 141 -25.93 3.16 7.20
CA GLY A 141 -26.72 4.33 6.77
C GLY A 141 -27.42 5.02 7.95
N HIS A 142 -28.11 4.25 8.81
CA HIS A 142 -28.78 4.77 10.00
C HIS A 142 -27.81 5.39 10.99
N LEU A 143 -26.68 4.72 11.27
CA LEU A 143 -25.62 5.24 12.15
C LEU A 143 -24.97 6.52 11.61
N THR A 144 -24.83 6.62 10.30
CA THR A 144 -24.32 7.84 9.66
C THR A 144 -25.32 8.99 9.76
N GLN A 145 -26.62 8.69 9.62
CA GLN A 145 -27.69 9.67 9.82
C GLN A 145 -27.73 10.14 11.28
N ALA A 146 -27.70 9.22 12.26
CA ALA A 146 -27.68 9.53 13.68
C ALA A 146 -26.49 10.44 14.05
N LEU A 147 -25.31 10.18 13.49
CA LEU A 147 -24.13 11.03 13.68
C LEU A 147 -24.33 12.43 13.07
N SER A 148 -24.99 12.53 11.92
CA SER A 148 -25.32 13.81 11.29
C SER A 148 -26.34 14.61 12.11
N ASP A 149 -27.33 13.93 12.66
CA ASP A 149 -28.34 14.54 13.53
C ASP A 149 -27.71 15.01 14.85
N PHE A 150 -26.80 14.20 15.44
CA PHE A 150 -26.02 14.59 16.60
C PHE A 150 -25.16 15.84 16.32
N ALA A 151 -24.49 15.89 15.16
CA ALA A 151 -23.69 17.06 14.75
C ALA A 151 -24.55 18.34 14.62
N THR A 152 -25.82 18.20 14.21
CA THR A 152 -26.76 19.32 14.03
C THR A 152 -27.36 19.77 15.37
N ASN A 153 -27.73 18.81 16.23
CA ASN A 153 -28.42 19.09 17.50
C ASN A 153 -27.46 19.52 18.61
N GLU A 154 -26.25 18.93 18.63
CA GLU A 154 -25.23 19.18 19.67
C GLU A 154 -23.87 19.52 19.06
N PRO A 155 -23.72 20.63 18.34
CA PRO A 155 -22.51 20.96 17.60
C PRO A 155 -21.25 21.08 18.46
N ILE A 156 -21.38 21.55 19.71
CA ILE A 156 -20.24 21.68 20.63
C ILE A 156 -19.74 20.30 21.08
N ALA A 157 -20.66 19.38 21.43
CA ALA A 157 -20.31 18.03 21.82
C ALA A 157 -19.69 17.25 20.65
N HIS A 158 -20.25 17.40 19.45
CA HIS A 158 -19.70 16.79 18.23
C HIS A 158 -18.29 17.32 17.92
N GLN A 159 -18.03 18.63 18.03
CA GLN A 159 -16.67 19.18 17.86
C GLN A 159 -15.68 18.65 18.90
N ALA A 160 -16.11 18.53 20.17
CA ALA A 160 -15.27 17.96 21.23
C ALA A 160 -14.92 16.49 20.93
N MET A 161 -15.89 15.69 20.44
CA MET A 161 -15.70 14.31 20.00
C MET A 161 -14.69 14.23 18.84
N GLN A 162 -14.86 15.06 17.80
CA GLN A 162 -13.92 15.12 16.69
C GLN A 162 -12.51 15.51 17.13
N ALA A 163 -12.37 16.49 18.04
CA ALA A 163 -11.08 16.89 18.55
C ALA A 163 -10.37 15.75 19.30
N ALA A 164 -11.11 15.00 20.12
CA ALA A 164 -10.58 13.83 20.82
C ALA A 164 -10.14 12.72 19.86
N ASP A 165 -10.95 12.45 18.84
CA ASP A 165 -10.63 11.45 17.81
C ASP A 165 -9.40 11.84 16.98
N LEU A 166 -9.24 13.12 16.64
CA LEU A 166 -8.05 13.63 15.95
C LEU A 166 -6.79 13.48 16.79
N VAL A 167 -6.86 13.66 18.11
CA VAL A 167 -5.74 13.39 19.02
C VAL A 167 -5.37 11.90 19.02
N THR A 168 -6.36 11.02 18.99
CA THR A 168 -6.15 9.58 18.94
C THR A 168 -5.47 9.16 17.62
N VAL A 169 -5.94 9.68 16.49
CA VAL A 169 -5.36 9.40 15.16
C VAL A 169 -3.94 9.98 15.02
N ARG A 170 -3.65 11.12 15.67
CA ARG A 170 -2.32 11.75 15.62
C ARG A 170 -1.21 10.84 16.18
N GLY A 171 -1.51 10.06 17.21
CA GLY A 171 -0.52 9.22 17.91
C GLY A 171 0.31 8.33 16.96
N PRO A 172 -0.31 7.48 16.13
CA PRO A 172 0.38 6.66 15.14
C PRO A 172 1.25 7.46 14.16
N TYR A 173 0.81 8.62 13.69
CA TYR A 173 1.62 9.45 12.78
C TYR A 173 2.86 10.02 13.46
N VAL A 174 2.77 10.40 14.74
CA VAL A 174 3.94 10.79 15.52
C VAL A 174 4.93 9.63 15.65
N ALA A 175 4.45 8.42 15.93
CA ALA A 175 5.31 7.22 15.96
C ALA A 175 6.00 6.98 14.61
N ILE A 176 5.27 7.09 13.50
CA ILE A 176 5.82 6.99 12.15
C ILE A 176 6.88 8.07 11.89
N ALA A 177 6.62 9.33 12.30
CA ALA A 177 7.57 10.43 12.16
C ALA A 177 8.88 10.16 12.91
N ILE A 178 8.78 9.65 14.13
CA ILE A 178 9.96 9.29 14.95
C ILE A 178 10.73 8.16 14.29
N ILE A 179 10.06 7.07 13.87
CA ILE A 179 10.72 5.93 13.22
C ILE A 179 11.40 6.38 11.92
N ALA A 180 10.73 7.16 11.06
CA ALA A 180 11.30 7.67 9.83
C ALA A 180 12.50 8.58 10.08
N SER A 181 12.45 9.43 11.11
CA SER A 181 13.57 10.28 11.51
C SER A 181 14.76 9.46 12.02
N VAL A 182 14.53 8.45 12.85
CA VAL A 182 15.58 7.54 13.31
C VAL A 182 16.24 6.84 12.11
N LEU A 183 15.43 6.30 11.19
CA LEU A 183 15.95 5.67 9.98
C LEU A 183 16.72 6.66 9.10
N PHE A 184 16.25 7.91 8.98
CA PHE A 184 16.96 8.96 8.26
C PHE A 184 18.39 9.14 8.81
N PHE A 185 18.55 9.27 10.13
CA PHE A 185 19.87 9.41 10.74
C PHE A 185 20.72 8.13 10.61
N VAL A 186 20.13 6.95 10.75
CA VAL A 186 20.83 5.69 10.52
C VAL A 186 21.39 5.63 9.11
N TYR A 187 20.58 5.96 8.08
CA TYR A 187 21.05 5.97 6.69
C TYR A 187 22.03 7.12 6.40
N LEU A 188 21.88 8.26 7.05
CA LEU A 188 22.79 9.41 6.90
C LEU A 188 24.24 9.00 7.27
N PHE A 189 24.41 8.30 8.38
CA PHE A 189 25.71 7.85 8.87
C PHE A 189 26.17 6.52 8.29
N SER A 190 25.31 5.74 7.65
CA SER A 190 25.64 4.46 7.03
C SER A 190 26.43 4.65 5.74
N LYS A 191 27.42 3.78 5.53
CA LYS A 191 28.14 3.68 4.24
C LYS A 191 27.41 2.69 3.35
N LEU A 192 26.62 3.17 2.43
CA LEU A 192 25.95 2.33 1.43
C LEU A 192 26.92 1.98 0.28
N PRO A 193 26.88 0.75 -0.26
CA PRO A 193 27.62 0.38 -1.45
C PRO A 193 27.25 1.28 -2.63
N LYS A 194 28.25 1.79 -3.34
CA LYS A 194 28.02 2.53 -4.58
C LYS A 194 27.77 1.52 -5.69
N THR A 195 26.55 1.48 -6.20
CA THR A 195 26.16 0.55 -7.28
C THR A 195 26.02 1.24 -8.63
N MET A 196 25.99 2.56 -8.65
CA MET A 196 26.01 3.38 -9.86
C MET A 196 27.18 4.37 -9.80
N SER A 197 28.04 4.38 -10.81
CA SER A 197 28.99 5.44 -11.08
C SER A 197 28.48 6.20 -12.31
N HIS A 198 27.73 7.26 -12.09
CA HIS A 198 27.43 8.21 -13.18
C HIS A 198 28.51 9.27 -13.17
N ASP A 199 29.42 9.19 -14.15
CA ASP A 199 30.54 10.14 -14.30
C ASP A 199 30.10 11.46 -14.99
N HIS A 200 28.86 11.57 -15.46
CA HIS A 200 28.37 12.74 -16.16
C HIS A 200 26.98 13.20 -15.67
N PRO A 201 26.77 14.54 -15.53
CA PRO A 201 25.46 15.09 -15.25
C PRO A 201 24.52 14.85 -16.45
N LEU A 202 23.31 14.34 -16.17
CA LEU A 202 22.30 14.11 -17.21
C LEU A 202 21.86 15.41 -17.88
N THR A 203 21.94 15.43 -19.19
CA THR A 203 21.36 16.48 -20.02
C THR A 203 19.88 16.14 -20.32
N ILE A 204 19.03 17.17 -20.47
CA ILE A 204 17.61 16.99 -20.83
C ILE A 204 17.46 16.18 -22.15
N GLY A 205 18.42 16.33 -23.07
CA GLY A 205 18.49 15.53 -24.30
C GLY A 205 18.65 14.04 -24.03
N GLU A 206 19.55 13.65 -23.12
CA GLU A 206 19.81 12.26 -22.75
C GLU A 206 18.60 11.62 -22.05
N LEU A 207 17.87 12.39 -21.22
CA LEU A 207 16.61 11.93 -20.63
C LEU A 207 15.58 11.60 -21.70
N LYS A 208 15.43 12.45 -22.72
CA LYS A 208 14.50 12.22 -23.83
C LYS A 208 14.90 11.00 -24.65
N ASP A 209 16.20 10.80 -24.88
CA ASP A 209 16.71 9.66 -25.63
C ASP A 209 16.54 8.35 -24.83
N THR A 210 16.80 8.38 -23.52
CA THR A 210 16.53 7.24 -22.62
C THR A 210 15.05 6.87 -22.64
N PHE A 211 14.17 7.87 -22.48
CA PHE A 211 12.72 7.64 -22.53
C PHE A 211 12.29 7.07 -23.90
N GLY A 212 12.90 7.58 -24.99
CA GLY A 212 12.67 7.05 -26.34
C GLY A 212 13.13 5.58 -26.50
N ARG A 213 14.28 5.21 -25.90
CA ARG A 213 14.76 3.82 -25.90
C ARG A 213 13.85 2.90 -25.06
N LEU A 214 13.43 3.36 -23.87
CA LEU A 214 12.53 2.61 -22.98
C LEU A 214 11.19 2.29 -23.65
N ILE A 215 10.54 3.28 -24.31
CA ILE A 215 9.27 3.05 -25.03
C ILE A 215 9.44 2.11 -26.21
N ARG A 216 10.61 2.08 -26.85
CA ARG A 216 10.88 1.16 -27.96
C ARG A 216 11.26 -0.24 -27.49
N ASN A 217 11.61 -0.41 -26.23
CA ASN A 217 11.91 -1.73 -25.68
C ASN A 217 10.61 -2.47 -25.33
N GLN A 218 10.26 -3.45 -26.16
CA GLN A 218 9.03 -4.21 -26.03
C GLN A 218 8.87 -4.87 -24.66
N ARG A 219 9.95 -5.45 -24.10
CA ARG A 219 9.91 -6.09 -22.77
C ARG A 219 9.57 -5.10 -21.66
N TYR A 220 10.13 -3.89 -21.73
CA TYR A 220 9.83 -2.83 -20.77
C TYR A 220 8.37 -2.40 -20.85
N VAL A 221 7.88 -2.13 -22.06
CA VAL A 221 6.48 -1.71 -22.27
C VAL A 221 5.50 -2.79 -21.83
N GLU A 222 5.74 -4.05 -22.21
CA GLU A 222 4.93 -5.19 -21.75
C GLU A 222 4.95 -5.29 -20.21
N GLY A 223 6.12 -5.12 -19.59
CA GLY A 223 6.26 -5.14 -18.14
C GLY A 223 5.50 -4.01 -17.45
N VAL A 224 5.56 -2.78 -17.98
CA VAL A 224 4.80 -1.63 -17.46
C VAL A 224 3.30 -1.86 -17.57
N ILE A 225 2.81 -2.35 -18.72
CA ILE A 225 1.40 -2.67 -18.93
C ILE A 225 0.96 -3.77 -17.96
N ALA A 226 1.72 -4.88 -17.90
CA ALA A 226 1.45 -5.97 -16.98
C ALA A 226 1.40 -5.51 -15.52
N GLN A 227 2.33 -4.63 -15.12
CA GLN A 227 2.39 -4.07 -13.77
C GLN A 227 1.18 -3.20 -13.44
N ALA A 228 0.72 -2.37 -14.39
CA ALA A 228 -0.46 -1.53 -14.21
C ALA A 228 -1.73 -2.38 -14.00
N PHE A 229 -1.95 -3.38 -14.87
CA PHE A 229 -3.07 -4.31 -14.71
C PHE A 229 -2.97 -5.14 -13.42
N TYR A 230 -1.76 -5.59 -13.07
CA TYR A 230 -1.56 -6.34 -11.84
C TYR A 230 -1.92 -5.52 -10.59
N VAL A 231 -1.42 -4.28 -10.47
CA VAL A 231 -1.71 -3.42 -9.31
C VAL A 231 -3.20 -3.12 -9.23
N GLY A 232 -3.85 -2.83 -10.36
CA GLY A 232 -5.30 -2.66 -10.42
C GLY A 232 -6.04 -3.90 -9.92
N ALA A 233 -5.70 -5.09 -10.43
CA ALA A 233 -6.30 -6.35 -10.01
C ALA A 233 -6.08 -6.64 -8.52
N GLN A 234 -4.89 -6.35 -8.00
CA GLN A 234 -4.56 -6.55 -6.57
C GLN A 234 -5.46 -5.73 -5.66
N ILE A 235 -5.61 -4.43 -5.96
CA ILE A 235 -6.47 -3.54 -5.17
C ILE A 235 -7.93 -3.99 -5.26
N MET A 236 -8.37 -4.36 -6.45
CA MET A 236 -9.73 -4.87 -6.66
C MET A 236 -10.01 -6.13 -5.85
N VAL A 237 -9.14 -7.12 -5.90
CA VAL A 237 -9.34 -8.40 -5.18
C VAL A 237 -9.51 -8.16 -3.69
N TRP A 238 -8.65 -7.37 -3.06
CA TRP A 238 -8.76 -7.08 -1.63
C TRP A 238 -10.01 -6.27 -1.27
N THR A 239 -10.41 -5.36 -2.12
CA THR A 239 -11.67 -4.63 -1.95
C THR A 239 -12.88 -5.57 -2.13
N PHE A 240 -12.84 -6.45 -3.13
CA PHE A 240 -13.92 -7.40 -3.41
C PHE A 240 -14.08 -8.47 -2.33
N VAL A 241 -13.02 -8.90 -1.64
CA VAL A 241 -13.15 -9.81 -0.47
C VAL A 241 -14.14 -9.23 0.54
N ILE A 242 -14.03 -7.94 0.86
CA ILE A 242 -14.91 -7.28 1.81
C ILE A 242 -16.33 -7.13 1.25
N HIS A 243 -16.46 -6.59 0.03
CA HIS A 243 -17.76 -6.36 -0.60
C HIS A 243 -18.53 -7.67 -0.85
N TYR A 244 -17.85 -8.71 -1.31
CA TYR A 244 -18.44 -10.02 -1.53
C TYR A 244 -18.93 -10.65 -0.21
N GLY A 245 -18.12 -10.56 0.85
CA GLY A 245 -18.51 -11.02 2.20
C GLY A 245 -19.78 -10.33 2.67
N MET A 246 -19.86 -9.01 2.53
CA MET A 246 -21.03 -8.23 2.95
C MET A 246 -22.25 -8.47 2.07
N MET A 247 -22.10 -8.42 0.74
CA MET A 247 -23.25 -8.43 -0.17
C MET A 247 -23.74 -9.83 -0.54
N ALA A 248 -22.84 -10.80 -0.72
CA ALA A 248 -23.20 -12.14 -1.20
C ALA A 248 -23.42 -13.13 -0.05
N ILE A 249 -22.82 -12.90 1.12
CA ILE A 249 -22.89 -13.82 2.27
C ILE A 249 -23.66 -13.19 3.44
N GLY A 250 -23.77 -11.86 3.49
CA GLY A 250 -24.44 -11.14 4.58
C GLY A 250 -23.56 -10.95 5.82
N LEU A 251 -22.23 -11.00 5.67
CA LEU A 251 -21.31 -10.77 6.77
C LEU A 251 -21.34 -9.29 7.20
N THR A 252 -21.07 -9.05 8.47
CA THR A 252 -20.81 -7.69 8.96
C THR A 252 -19.50 -7.15 8.36
N ALA A 253 -19.32 -5.85 8.36
CA ALA A 253 -18.10 -5.21 7.87
C ALA A 253 -16.86 -5.70 8.64
N ALA A 254 -16.98 -5.91 9.94
CA ALA A 254 -15.90 -6.43 10.80
C ALA A 254 -15.52 -7.87 10.45
N GLU A 255 -16.51 -8.75 10.22
CA GLU A 255 -16.26 -10.14 9.81
C GLU A 255 -15.63 -10.20 8.42
N ALA A 256 -16.16 -9.43 7.46
CA ALA A 256 -15.61 -9.34 6.11
C ALA A 256 -14.16 -8.81 6.12
N GLN A 257 -13.86 -7.82 6.97
CA GLN A 257 -12.50 -7.34 7.20
C GLN A 257 -11.61 -8.43 7.81
N GLY A 258 -12.15 -9.29 8.68
CA GLY A 258 -11.44 -10.46 9.21
C GLY A 258 -10.97 -11.41 8.09
N TYR A 259 -11.83 -11.71 7.13
CA TYR A 259 -11.46 -12.50 5.94
C TYR A 259 -10.41 -11.81 5.07
N ASN A 260 -10.46 -10.46 4.95
CA ASN A 260 -9.42 -9.70 4.24
C ASN A 260 -8.06 -9.79 4.94
N ILE A 261 -8.03 -9.77 6.28
CA ILE A 261 -6.79 -10.00 7.05
C ILE A 261 -6.24 -11.41 6.78
N ILE A 262 -7.10 -12.43 6.73
CA ILE A 262 -6.71 -13.81 6.36
C ILE A 262 -6.12 -13.83 4.93
N ALA A 263 -6.74 -13.15 3.96
CA ALA A 263 -6.23 -13.04 2.61
C ALA A 263 -4.83 -12.40 2.57
N MET A 264 -4.58 -11.37 3.37
CA MET A 264 -3.26 -10.73 3.47
C MET A 264 -2.23 -11.61 4.18
N MET A 265 -2.64 -12.41 5.19
CA MET A 265 -1.74 -13.38 5.81
C MET A 265 -1.35 -14.51 4.84
N ILE A 266 -2.29 -14.98 4.04
CA ILE A 266 -2.04 -15.95 2.96
C ILE A 266 -1.11 -15.34 1.91
N PHE A 267 -1.35 -14.09 1.51
CA PHE A 267 -0.47 -13.36 0.59
C PHE A 267 0.97 -13.27 1.12
N LEU A 268 1.14 -12.92 2.39
CA LEU A 268 2.46 -12.83 3.03
C LEU A 268 3.16 -14.20 3.08
N SER A 269 2.46 -15.22 3.58
CA SER A 269 2.99 -16.57 3.70
C SER A 269 3.37 -17.15 2.32
N SER A 270 2.50 -16.98 1.33
CA SER A 270 2.74 -17.39 -0.04
C SER A 270 3.95 -16.67 -0.65
N ARG A 271 4.19 -15.40 -0.29
CA ARG A 271 5.37 -14.65 -0.77
C ARG A 271 6.68 -15.27 -0.29
N PHE A 272 6.78 -15.70 0.95
CA PHE A 272 7.97 -16.40 1.44
C PHE A 272 8.15 -17.76 0.74
N ILE A 273 7.06 -18.54 0.61
CA ILE A 273 7.08 -19.83 -0.09
C ILE A 273 7.53 -19.64 -1.54
N CYS A 274 6.93 -18.70 -2.26
CA CYS A 274 7.26 -18.42 -3.66
C CYS A 274 8.69 -17.87 -3.82
N THR A 275 9.17 -17.06 -2.88
CA THR A 275 10.55 -16.57 -2.87
C THR A 275 11.55 -17.72 -2.69
N PHE A 276 11.21 -18.73 -1.89
CA PHE A 276 11.98 -19.96 -1.77
C PHE A 276 11.95 -20.76 -3.08
N LEU A 277 10.78 -20.91 -3.70
CA LEU A 277 10.61 -21.62 -4.99
C LEU A 277 11.38 -20.97 -6.13
N LEU A 278 11.61 -19.65 -6.10
CA LEU A 278 12.48 -18.95 -7.07
C LEU A 278 13.94 -19.41 -7.02
N GLY A 279 14.35 -20.18 -6.01
CA GLY A 279 15.65 -20.85 -5.99
C GLY A 279 15.73 -22.07 -6.90
N PHE A 280 14.60 -22.66 -7.28
CA PHE A 280 14.49 -23.89 -8.06
C PHE A 280 13.84 -23.68 -9.44
N PHE A 281 12.93 -22.72 -9.56
CA PHE A 281 12.16 -22.43 -10.77
C PHE A 281 12.58 -21.10 -11.41
N ARG A 282 12.48 -21.02 -12.73
CA ARG A 282 12.68 -19.75 -13.45
C ARG A 282 11.55 -18.76 -13.11
N PRO A 283 11.86 -17.48 -12.87
CA PRO A 283 10.87 -16.48 -12.48
C PRO A 283 9.65 -16.42 -13.41
N GLY A 284 9.86 -16.46 -14.73
CA GLY A 284 8.77 -16.42 -15.71
C GLY A 284 7.86 -17.64 -15.68
N GLN A 285 8.39 -18.85 -15.43
CA GLN A 285 7.58 -20.07 -15.32
C GLN A 285 6.69 -20.04 -14.08
N LEU A 286 7.26 -19.61 -12.95
CA LEU A 286 6.51 -19.50 -11.70
C LEU A 286 5.43 -18.41 -11.80
N LEU A 287 5.76 -17.28 -12.43
CA LEU A 287 4.80 -16.21 -12.71
C LEU A 287 3.61 -16.71 -13.57
N MET A 288 3.91 -17.45 -14.65
CA MET A 288 2.89 -18.02 -15.51
C MET A 288 1.97 -19.00 -14.77
N LEU A 289 2.55 -19.88 -13.94
CA LEU A 289 1.77 -20.84 -13.15
C LEU A 289 0.81 -20.13 -12.17
N LEU A 290 1.30 -19.11 -11.48
CA LEU A 290 0.50 -18.32 -10.55
C LEU A 290 -0.57 -17.50 -11.28
N ALA A 291 -0.27 -16.97 -12.47
CA ALA A 291 -1.26 -16.26 -13.28
C ALA A 291 -2.40 -17.18 -13.72
N ILE A 292 -2.09 -18.39 -14.18
CA ILE A 292 -3.11 -19.41 -14.52
C ILE A 292 -3.93 -19.75 -13.26
N GLY A 293 -3.28 -19.98 -12.11
CA GLY A 293 -3.97 -20.22 -10.84
C GLY A 293 -4.92 -19.10 -10.46
N ALA A 294 -4.49 -17.84 -10.62
CA ALA A 294 -5.33 -16.68 -10.37
C ALA A 294 -6.56 -16.61 -11.27
N ILE A 295 -6.40 -16.94 -12.57
CA ILE A 295 -7.53 -17.02 -13.53
C ILE A 295 -8.53 -18.09 -13.11
N VAL A 296 -8.08 -19.30 -12.77
CA VAL A 296 -8.95 -20.39 -12.32
C VAL A 296 -9.71 -20.01 -11.07
N LEU A 297 -9.04 -19.40 -10.08
CA LEU A 297 -9.68 -18.95 -8.86
C LEU A 297 -10.64 -17.77 -9.09
N THR A 298 -10.34 -16.90 -10.05
CA THR A 298 -11.27 -15.81 -10.46
C THR A 298 -12.54 -16.40 -11.06
N LEU A 299 -12.44 -17.41 -11.92
CA LEU A 299 -13.60 -18.15 -12.43
C LEU A 299 -14.36 -18.82 -11.27
N GLY A 300 -13.64 -19.40 -10.30
CA GLY A 300 -14.25 -19.92 -9.08
C GLY A 300 -15.04 -18.84 -8.32
N ALA A 301 -14.48 -17.66 -8.15
CA ALA A 301 -15.17 -16.55 -7.47
C ALA A 301 -16.44 -16.07 -8.20
N ILE A 302 -16.46 -16.18 -9.55
CA ILE A 302 -17.61 -15.79 -10.37
C ILE A 302 -18.73 -16.84 -10.34
N PHE A 303 -18.37 -18.11 -10.46
CA PHE A 303 -19.34 -19.20 -10.66
C PHE A 303 -19.73 -19.93 -9.35
N LEU A 304 -18.89 -19.90 -8.32
CA LEU A 304 -19.19 -20.48 -7.03
C LEU A 304 -19.84 -19.43 -6.12
N GLN A 305 -20.99 -19.81 -5.53
CA GLN A 305 -21.73 -18.93 -4.63
C GLN A 305 -21.32 -19.14 -3.17
N GLY A 306 -21.65 -18.16 -2.32
CA GLY A 306 -21.43 -18.24 -0.87
C GLY A 306 -19.94 -18.29 -0.49
N PHE A 307 -19.64 -19.04 0.55
CA PHE A 307 -18.26 -19.14 1.07
C PHE A 307 -17.25 -19.72 0.09
N ALA A 308 -17.66 -20.58 -0.85
CA ALA A 308 -16.76 -21.12 -1.87
C ALA A 308 -16.21 -20.03 -2.81
N GLY A 309 -17.05 -19.08 -3.19
CA GLY A 309 -16.63 -17.89 -3.94
C GLY A 309 -15.69 -17.00 -3.14
N LEU A 310 -15.98 -16.78 -1.85
CA LEU A 310 -15.12 -16.00 -0.95
C LEU A 310 -13.74 -16.65 -0.79
N TYR A 311 -13.67 -17.97 -0.58
CA TYR A 311 -12.40 -18.69 -0.49
C TYR A 311 -11.61 -18.67 -1.80
N SER A 312 -12.30 -18.64 -2.94
CA SER A 312 -11.65 -18.45 -4.24
C SER A 312 -11.00 -17.06 -4.33
N LEU A 313 -11.70 -15.99 -3.91
CA LEU A 313 -11.13 -14.63 -3.83
C LEU A 313 -9.91 -14.58 -2.91
N ILE A 314 -10.01 -15.19 -1.73
CA ILE A 314 -8.89 -15.28 -0.78
C ILE A 314 -7.70 -16.03 -1.41
N GLY A 315 -7.98 -17.13 -2.13
CA GLY A 315 -6.96 -17.92 -2.83
C GLY A 315 -6.21 -17.13 -3.90
N ILE A 316 -6.86 -16.18 -4.60
CA ILE A 316 -6.19 -15.28 -5.56
C ILE A 316 -5.04 -14.52 -4.88
N SER A 317 -5.20 -14.15 -3.61
CA SER A 317 -4.15 -13.43 -2.86
C SER A 317 -2.85 -14.24 -2.76
N ALA A 318 -2.93 -15.58 -2.66
CA ALA A 318 -1.74 -16.43 -2.71
C ALA A 318 -1.02 -16.33 -4.06
N CYS A 319 -1.78 -16.39 -5.15
CA CYS A 319 -1.23 -16.31 -6.51
C CYS A 319 -0.59 -14.95 -6.79
N MET A 320 -1.19 -13.87 -6.29
CA MET A 320 -0.71 -12.52 -6.50
C MET A 320 0.61 -12.20 -5.76
N SER A 321 0.96 -12.97 -4.74
CA SER A 321 2.04 -12.67 -3.80
C SER A 321 3.41 -12.42 -4.44
N LEU A 322 3.75 -13.16 -5.49
CA LEU A 322 5.03 -13.09 -6.21
C LEU A 322 5.00 -12.10 -7.39
N MET A 323 3.82 -11.77 -7.93
CA MET A 323 3.71 -11.16 -9.27
C MET A 323 4.38 -9.79 -9.34
N TYR A 324 4.13 -8.88 -8.37
CA TYR A 324 4.67 -7.51 -8.40
C TYR A 324 6.19 -7.47 -8.59
N PRO A 325 6.99 -8.02 -7.67
CA PRO A 325 8.45 -7.93 -7.78
C PRO A 325 9.01 -8.78 -8.91
N THR A 326 8.29 -9.81 -9.35
CA THR A 326 8.74 -10.66 -10.46
C THR A 326 8.51 -10.00 -11.81
N ILE A 327 7.35 -9.38 -12.05
CA ILE A 327 7.10 -8.57 -13.25
C ILE A 327 8.13 -7.44 -13.34
N TYR A 328 8.33 -6.71 -12.23
CA TYR A 328 9.30 -5.64 -12.14
C TYR A 328 10.72 -6.11 -12.45
N GLY A 329 11.15 -7.21 -11.83
CA GLY A 329 12.47 -7.77 -12.05
C GLY A 329 12.72 -8.33 -13.46
N ILE A 330 11.67 -8.86 -14.12
CA ILE A 330 11.74 -9.32 -15.51
C ILE A 330 11.77 -8.13 -16.48
N ALA A 331 10.96 -7.09 -16.23
CA ALA A 331 10.89 -5.90 -17.07
C ALA A 331 12.20 -5.12 -17.13
N LEU A 332 12.93 -5.07 -16.00
CA LEU A 332 14.21 -4.37 -15.90
C LEU A 332 15.43 -5.26 -16.19
N LYS A 333 15.21 -6.55 -16.47
CA LYS A 333 16.34 -7.45 -16.80
C LYS A 333 16.97 -7.02 -18.12
N ASP A 334 18.32 -6.97 -18.12
CA ASP A 334 19.14 -6.64 -19.28
C ASP A 334 18.95 -5.18 -19.82
N MET A 335 18.42 -4.27 -18.98
CA MET A 335 18.22 -2.85 -19.36
C MET A 335 19.52 -2.01 -19.23
N GLY A 336 20.58 -2.54 -18.63
CA GLY A 336 21.84 -1.82 -18.44
C GLY A 336 21.67 -0.58 -17.58
N ASP A 337 22.19 0.55 -18.05
CA ASP A 337 22.16 1.85 -17.37
C ASP A 337 20.91 2.69 -17.71
N ASP A 338 19.98 2.19 -18.52
CA ASP A 338 18.68 2.83 -18.81
C ASP A 338 17.67 2.61 -17.67
#